data_1f5e5f0e5366123c4b3bacb25fe11773
#
_entry.id   1f5e5f0e5366123c4b3bacb25fe11773
#
_cell.length_a   1.000
_cell.length_b   1.000
_cell.length_c   1.000
_cell.angle_alpha   90.00
_cell.angle_beta   90.00
_cell.angle_gamma   90.00
#
_symmetry.space_group_name_H-M   'P 1'
#
loop_
_entity.id
_entity.type
_entity.pdbx_description
1 polymer ?
#
loop_
_entity_poly.entity_id
_entity_poly.type
_entity_poly.pdbx_seq_one_letter_code
_entity_poly.pdbx_strand_id
1 'polypeptide(L)'
;MAKLYVFNPEHDLALAANLSNFTAPHAGRQLRHDLGYLPALWAGDDDLILVDDVETAVRAYGRLRAKVGGTPKKFINASQLANEDITDVEPWGWDLALRAFLKRKGVDAVPTEQQIEVIRDLSHRKHAVDLLRQLQLPGTIGDSCCADTIFEIRDELKRHGKVVVKAPWSSSGRGVRFLTVAFDEYQERWIKNIVKSQGSVVVEPYYKKVKGDIILPNGE
;
A
#
# COMPACT_ATOMS: atom_id res chain seq x y z
N MET A 1 -0.82 -19.01 -22.28
CA MET A 1 -0.70 -17.59 -21.89
C MET A 1 -1.33 -17.46 -20.52
N ALA A 2 -0.56 -17.12 -19.50
CA ALA A 2 -1.03 -17.08 -18.13
C ALA A 2 -0.80 -15.68 -17.52
N LYS A 3 -1.71 -15.27 -16.63
CA LYS A 3 -1.55 -14.11 -15.80
C LYS A 3 -0.82 -14.50 -14.51
N LEU A 4 0.12 -13.67 -14.06
CA LEU A 4 0.85 -13.85 -12.80
C LEU A 4 0.26 -12.95 -11.72
N TYR A 5 -0.19 -13.53 -10.63
CA TYR A 5 -0.61 -12.79 -9.43
C TYR A 5 0.50 -12.71 -8.41
N VAL A 6 0.68 -11.52 -7.82
CA VAL A 6 1.72 -11.27 -6.81
C VAL A 6 1.13 -10.56 -5.60
N PHE A 7 1.24 -11.15 -4.42
CA PHE A 7 0.88 -10.50 -3.16
C PHE A 7 2.12 -9.83 -2.54
N ASN A 8 2.23 -8.52 -2.70
CA ASN A 8 3.30 -7.68 -2.13
C ASN A 8 2.72 -6.62 -1.17
N PRO A 9 2.31 -7.01 0.07
CA PRO A 9 1.63 -6.14 1.02
C PRO A 9 2.50 -4.98 1.53
N GLU A 10 3.80 -5.01 1.29
CA GLU A 10 4.76 -3.95 1.57
C GLU A 10 4.79 -2.82 0.55
N HIS A 11 3.93 -2.87 -0.46
CA HIS A 11 3.87 -1.95 -1.61
C HIS A 11 3.96 -0.46 -1.21
N ASP A 12 3.18 0.00 -0.22
CA ASP A 12 3.24 1.41 0.21
C ASP A 12 4.64 1.83 0.72
N LEU A 13 5.35 0.91 1.39
CA LEU A 13 6.72 1.18 1.84
C LEU A 13 7.71 1.22 0.68
N ALA A 14 7.47 0.39 -0.35
CA ALA A 14 8.27 0.39 -1.57
C ALA A 14 8.05 1.69 -2.36
N LEU A 15 6.80 2.18 -2.47
CA LEU A 15 6.49 3.48 -3.07
C LEU A 15 7.15 4.64 -2.29
N ALA A 16 7.11 4.59 -0.95
CA ALA A 16 7.75 5.60 -0.10
C ALA A 16 9.28 5.63 -0.31
N ALA A 17 9.91 4.46 -0.38
CA ALA A 17 11.35 4.33 -0.58
C ALA A 17 11.79 4.70 -2.01
N ASN A 18 10.97 4.42 -3.00
CA ASN A 18 11.21 4.64 -4.44
C ASN A 18 12.56 4.08 -4.93
N LEU A 19 12.90 2.87 -4.53
CA LEU A 19 14.17 2.21 -4.85
C LEU A 19 13.92 0.88 -5.54
N SER A 20 14.62 0.62 -6.63
CA SER A 20 14.56 -0.65 -7.38
C SER A 20 15.14 -1.85 -6.61
N ASN A 21 15.93 -1.59 -5.56
CA ASN A 21 16.51 -2.59 -4.65
C ASN A 21 15.91 -2.52 -3.25
N PHE A 22 14.71 -1.94 -3.11
CA PHE A 22 14.03 -1.88 -1.81
C PHE A 22 13.85 -3.28 -1.24
N THR A 23 14.16 -3.42 0.05
CA THR A 23 13.93 -4.64 0.82
C THR A 23 12.93 -4.34 1.93
N ALA A 24 11.82 -5.06 1.93
CA ALA A 24 10.79 -4.90 2.94
C ALA A 24 11.29 -5.23 4.36
N PRO A 25 10.78 -4.56 5.39
CA PRO A 25 11.01 -4.96 6.78
C PRO A 25 10.58 -6.42 7.03
N HIS A 26 11.16 -7.05 8.06
CA HIS A 26 10.86 -8.45 8.39
C HIS A 26 9.37 -8.75 8.45
N ALA A 27 8.58 -7.90 9.12
CA ALA A 27 7.12 -8.09 9.23
C ALA A 27 6.38 -8.08 7.88
N GLY A 28 6.83 -7.25 6.91
CA GLY A 28 6.26 -7.24 5.56
C GLY A 28 6.60 -8.51 4.80
N ARG A 29 7.86 -8.97 4.88
CA ARG A 29 8.28 -10.23 4.26
C ARG A 29 7.57 -11.43 4.87
N GLN A 30 7.40 -11.44 6.20
CA GLN A 30 6.65 -12.50 6.89
C GLN A 30 5.19 -12.52 6.44
N LEU A 31 4.54 -11.36 6.35
CA LEU A 31 3.16 -11.27 5.87
C LEU A 31 3.01 -11.79 4.43
N ARG A 32 3.96 -11.44 3.54
CA ARG A 32 3.99 -11.96 2.18
C ARG A 32 4.18 -13.48 2.16
N HIS A 33 5.09 -14.01 2.97
CA HIS A 33 5.32 -15.45 3.09
C HIS A 33 4.06 -16.19 3.58
N ASP A 34 3.41 -15.67 4.62
CA ASP A 34 2.27 -16.34 5.26
C ASP A 34 1.00 -16.26 4.42
N LEU A 35 0.79 -15.18 3.66
CA LEU A 35 -0.44 -14.88 2.95
C LEU A 35 -0.27 -14.78 1.42
N GLY A 36 0.91 -15.10 0.88
CA GLY A 36 1.19 -15.03 -0.57
C GLY A 36 0.25 -15.85 -1.44
N TYR A 37 -0.44 -16.82 -0.86
CA TYR A 37 -1.43 -17.65 -1.55
C TYR A 37 -2.81 -16.98 -1.70
N LEU A 38 -3.08 -15.85 -1.07
CA LEU A 38 -4.41 -15.19 -1.10
C LEU A 38 -4.93 -14.90 -2.51
N PRO A 39 -4.11 -14.48 -3.50
CA PRO A 39 -4.60 -14.30 -4.87
C PRO A 39 -5.30 -15.51 -5.46
N ALA A 40 -5.06 -16.72 -4.94
CA ALA A 40 -5.76 -17.94 -5.33
C ALA A 40 -7.29 -17.86 -5.16
N LEU A 41 -7.79 -16.94 -4.36
CA LEU A 41 -9.22 -16.73 -4.14
C LEU A 41 -9.93 -16.09 -5.35
N TRP A 42 -9.20 -15.36 -6.20
CA TRP A 42 -9.77 -14.64 -7.36
C TRP A 42 -9.03 -14.90 -8.69
N ALA A 43 -7.88 -15.55 -8.66
CA ALA A 43 -7.15 -15.93 -9.87
C ALA A 43 -7.95 -16.97 -10.70
N GLY A 44 -7.81 -16.89 -12.02
CA GLY A 44 -8.34 -17.92 -12.94
C GLY A 44 -7.67 -19.28 -12.72
N ASP A 45 -8.23 -20.33 -13.33
CA ASP A 45 -7.74 -21.71 -13.12
C ASP A 45 -6.39 -21.96 -13.80
N ASP A 46 -6.12 -21.26 -14.92
CA ASP A 46 -4.87 -21.36 -15.68
C ASP A 46 -3.82 -20.32 -15.24
N ASP A 47 -4.15 -19.45 -14.28
CA ASP A 47 -3.26 -18.40 -13.82
C ASP A 47 -2.23 -18.91 -12.81
N LEU A 48 -1.16 -18.11 -12.66
CA LEU A 48 -0.02 -18.39 -11.79
C LEU A 48 -0.06 -17.49 -10.55
N ILE A 49 0.33 -18.06 -9.42
CA ILE A 49 0.44 -17.27 -8.16
C ILE A 49 1.87 -17.40 -7.65
N LEU A 50 2.54 -16.25 -7.58
CA LEU A 50 3.92 -16.16 -7.08
C LEU A 50 3.92 -16.26 -5.55
N VAL A 51 4.67 -17.21 -5.03
CA VAL A 51 4.85 -17.43 -3.58
C VAL A 51 6.32 -17.70 -3.24
N ASP A 52 6.69 -17.49 -1.99
CA ASP A 52 8.05 -17.77 -1.53
C ASP A 52 8.29 -19.30 -1.40
N ASP A 53 7.30 -20.05 -0.89
CA ASP A 53 7.33 -21.50 -0.73
C ASP A 53 6.05 -22.16 -1.26
N VAL A 54 6.21 -22.96 -2.31
CA VAL A 54 5.08 -23.59 -3.03
C VAL A 54 4.36 -24.61 -2.16
N GLU A 55 5.08 -25.44 -1.42
CA GLU A 55 4.45 -26.50 -0.60
C GLU A 55 3.62 -25.91 0.53
N THR A 56 4.17 -24.88 1.19
CA THR A 56 3.46 -24.16 2.25
C THR A 56 2.21 -23.47 1.70
N ALA A 57 2.29 -22.81 0.53
CA ALA A 57 1.16 -22.18 -0.12
C ALA A 57 0.06 -23.18 -0.51
N VAL A 58 0.43 -24.31 -1.12
CA VAL A 58 -0.52 -25.39 -1.47
C VAL A 58 -1.24 -25.90 -0.24
N ARG A 59 -0.52 -26.17 0.86
CA ARG A 59 -1.14 -26.62 2.12
C ARG A 59 -2.06 -25.57 2.73
N ALA A 60 -1.63 -24.30 2.75
CA ALA A 60 -2.41 -23.19 3.31
C ALA A 60 -3.70 -22.97 2.50
N TYR A 61 -3.59 -22.87 1.18
CA TYR A 61 -4.74 -22.74 0.30
C TYR A 61 -5.66 -23.96 0.35
N GLY A 62 -5.09 -25.17 0.43
CA GLY A 62 -5.88 -26.40 0.58
C GLY A 62 -6.78 -26.39 1.81
N ARG A 63 -6.26 -25.91 2.95
CA ARG A 63 -7.06 -25.72 4.18
C ARG A 63 -8.16 -24.65 4.02
N LEU A 64 -7.85 -23.54 3.35
CA LEU A 64 -8.83 -22.49 3.07
C LEU A 64 -9.91 -22.98 2.12
N ARG A 65 -9.51 -23.61 1.00
CA ARG A 65 -10.42 -24.18 0.00
C ARG A 65 -11.39 -25.20 0.56
N ALA A 66 -10.96 -26.03 1.51
CA ALA A 66 -11.83 -26.98 2.20
C ALA A 66 -12.99 -26.30 2.97
N LYS A 67 -12.84 -25.02 3.32
CA LYS A 67 -13.87 -24.25 4.04
C LYS A 67 -14.74 -23.39 3.12
N VAL A 68 -14.14 -22.79 2.09
CA VAL A 68 -14.83 -21.80 1.25
C VAL A 68 -15.15 -22.31 -0.16
N GLY A 69 -14.66 -23.51 -0.52
CA GLY A 69 -14.78 -24.06 -1.88
C GLY A 69 -13.69 -23.52 -2.81
N GLY A 70 -13.83 -23.78 -4.11
CA GLY A 70 -12.91 -23.33 -5.15
C GLY A 70 -12.13 -24.47 -5.82
N THR A 71 -11.36 -24.12 -6.85
CA THR A 71 -10.56 -25.05 -7.67
C THR A 71 -9.10 -25.10 -7.19
N PRO A 72 -8.32 -26.14 -7.50
CA PRO A 72 -6.88 -26.11 -7.33
C PRO A 72 -6.26 -25.00 -8.16
N LYS A 73 -5.17 -24.37 -7.66
CA LYS A 73 -4.46 -23.29 -8.34
C LYS A 73 -2.98 -23.63 -8.52
N LYS A 74 -2.34 -22.99 -9.50
CA LYS A 74 -0.93 -23.17 -9.80
C LYS A 74 -0.09 -22.16 -9.05
N PHE A 75 0.66 -22.62 -8.05
CA PHE A 75 1.65 -21.83 -7.33
C PHE A 75 3.03 -22.04 -7.92
N ILE A 76 3.79 -20.95 -8.05
CA ILE A 76 5.18 -20.97 -8.52
C ILE A 76 6.05 -20.10 -7.60
N ASN A 77 7.33 -20.42 -7.55
CA ASN A 77 8.33 -19.59 -6.88
C ASN A 77 9.21 -18.82 -7.87
N ALA A 78 10.07 -17.96 -7.35
CA ALA A 78 10.92 -17.07 -8.14
C ALA A 78 11.91 -17.79 -9.09
N SER A 79 12.25 -19.07 -8.86
CA SER A 79 13.13 -19.83 -9.76
C SER A 79 12.41 -20.38 -10.99
N GLN A 80 11.09 -20.46 -10.93
CA GLN A 80 10.25 -21.02 -12.01
C GLN A 80 9.77 -19.95 -13.00
N LEU A 81 9.84 -18.66 -12.64
CA LEU A 81 9.32 -17.54 -13.44
C LEU A 81 9.83 -17.54 -14.88
N ALA A 82 11.11 -17.78 -15.12
CA ALA A 82 11.71 -17.78 -16.45
C ALA A 82 11.21 -18.92 -17.36
N ASN A 83 10.56 -19.93 -16.81
CA ASN A 83 10.07 -21.10 -17.56
C ASN A 83 8.58 -21.00 -17.91
N GLU A 84 7.90 -19.92 -17.49
CA GLU A 84 6.46 -19.74 -17.69
C GLU A 84 6.19 -18.67 -18.75
N ASP A 85 5.17 -18.90 -19.56
CA ASP A 85 4.69 -17.94 -20.57
C ASP A 85 3.73 -16.94 -19.93
N ILE A 86 4.31 -15.91 -19.26
CA ILE A 86 3.59 -14.87 -18.52
C ILE A 86 3.31 -13.70 -19.46
N THR A 87 2.03 -13.45 -19.74
CA THR A 87 1.59 -12.38 -20.63
C THR A 87 1.05 -11.16 -19.91
N ASP A 88 0.72 -11.28 -18.63
CA ASP A 88 0.23 -10.20 -17.80
C ASP A 88 0.60 -10.44 -16.34
N VAL A 89 0.71 -9.37 -15.54
CA VAL A 89 1.03 -9.44 -14.11
C VAL A 89 0.07 -8.57 -13.30
N GLU A 90 -0.58 -9.18 -12.32
CA GLU A 90 -1.52 -8.56 -11.38
C GLU A 90 -0.94 -8.58 -9.96
N PRO A 91 -0.12 -7.58 -9.58
CA PRO A 91 0.37 -7.47 -8.22
C PRO A 91 -0.68 -6.82 -7.30
N TRP A 92 -0.50 -6.95 -5.99
CA TRP A 92 -1.21 -6.11 -5.02
C TRP A 92 -0.98 -4.62 -5.29
N GLY A 93 0.23 -4.26 -5.70
CA GLY A 93 0.55 -2.95 -6.23
C GLY A 93 1.90 -2.90 -6.94
N TRP A 94 1.99 -2.08 -7.98
CA TRP A 94 3.21 -1.88 -8.74
C TRP A 94 4.16 -0.87 -8.08
N ASP A 95 5.43 -1.27 -7.94
CA ASP A 95 6.52 -0.43 -7.47
C ASP A 95 7.83 -0.76 -8.21
N LEU A 96 8.87 0.09 -8.03
CA LEU A 96 10.16 -0.09 -8.71
C LEU A 96 10.86 -1.41 -8.32
N ALA A 97 10.71 -1.85 -7.07
CA ALA A 97 11.39 -3.06 -6.60
C ALA A 97 10.77 -4.31 -7.21
N LEU A 98 9.44 -4.40 -7.25
CA LEU A 98 8.73 -5.51 -7.88
C LEU A 98 9.02 -5.55 -9.38
N ARG A 99 8.93 -4.41 -10.07
CA ARG A 99 9.29 -4.29 -11.48
C ARG A 99 10.71 -4.82 -11.76
N ALA A 100 11.69 -4.31 -11.01
CA ALA A 100 13.09 -4.72 -11.18
C ALA A 100 13.32 -6.20 -10.83
N PHE A 101 12.61 -6.73 -9.83
CA PHE A 101 12.66 -8.15 -9.49
C PHE A 101 12.14 -9.01 -10.64
N LEU A 102 10.97 -8.73 -11.17
CA LEU A 102 10.36 -9.50 -12.27
C LEU A 102 11.20 -9.44 -13.56
N LYS A 103 11.73 -8.25 -13.92
CA LYS A 103 12.67 -8.09 -15.04
C LYS A 103 13.90 -8.98 -14.88
N ARG A 104 14.53 -9.00 -13.71
CA ARG A 104 15.70 -9.89 -13.45
C ARG A 104 15.36 -11.37 -13.54
N LYS A 105 14.08 -11.72 -13.40
CA LYS A 105 13.58 -13.11 -13.52
C LYS A 105 13.06 -13.45 -14.91
N GLY A 106 13.25 -12.56 -15.91
CA GLY A 106 12.88 -12.81 -17.29
C GLY A 106 11.39 -12.56 -17.60
N VAL A 107 10.66 -11.88 -16.71
CA VAL A 107 9.26 -11.50 -16.98
C VAL A 107 9.27 -10.12 -17.66
N ASP A 108 8.81 -10.07 -18.91
CA ASP A 108 8.77 -8.83 -19.72
C ASP A 108 7.44 -8.08 -19.60
N ALA A 109 6.39 -8.74 -19.17
CA ALA A 109 5.06 -8.16 -18.95
C ALA A 109 5.03 -7.26 -17.69
N VAL A 110 5.83 -6.19 -17.68
CA VAL A 110 5.91 -5.24 -16.56
C VAL A 110 5.80 -3.80 -17.07
N PRO A 111 5.24 -2.87 -16.28
CA PRO A 111 5.13 -1.47 -16.68
C PRO A 111 6.49 -0.81 -16.89
N THR A 112 6.52 0.28 -17.65
CA THR A 112 7.70 1.14 -17.77
C THR A 112 7.99 1.87 -16.44
N GLU A 113 9.19 2.42 -16.27
CA GLU A 113 9.50 3.23 -15.09
C GLU A 113 8.62 4.47 -14.99
N GLN A 114 8.33 5.10 -16.14
CA GLN A 114 7.42 6.25 -16.20
C GLN A 114 6.01 5.89 -15.72
N GLN A 115 5.48 4.70 -16.05
CA GLN A 115 4.21 4.23 -15.53
C GLN A 115 4.26 3.99 -14.02
N ILE A 116 5.37 3.47 -13.48
CA ILE A 116 5.56 3.34 -12.02
C ILE A 116 5.59 4.71 -11.34
N GLU A 117 6.22 5.72 -11.94
CA GLU A 117 6.21 7.09 -11.40
C GLU A 117 4.78 7.66 -11.35
N VAL A 118 3.98 7.44 -12.38
CA VAL A 118 2.55 7.84 -12.38
C VAL A 118 1.77 7.12 -11.27
N ILE A 119 1.95 5.80 -11.12
CA ILE A 119 1.32 5.02 -10.05
C ILE A 119 1.72 5.58 -8.68
N ARG A 120 3.01 5.85 -8.48
CA ARG A 120 3.55 6.42 -7.26
C ARG A 120 2.95 7.80 -6.96
N ASP A 121 2.89 8.68 -7.95
CA ASP A 121 2.28 10.00 -7.77
C ASP A 121 0.80 9.88 -7.40
N LEU A 122 0.00 9.12 -8.16
CA LEU A 122 -1.42 8.93 -7.90
C LEU A 122 -1.71 8.27 -6.53
N SER A 123 -0.78 7.48 -6.01
CA SER A 123 -0.88 6.88 -4.68
C SER A 123 -0.52 7.87 -3.54
N HIS A 124 -0.02 9.06 -3.86
CA HIS A 124 0.32 10.06 -2.87
C HIS A 124 -0.93 10.70 -2.26
N ARG A 125 -0.98 10.82 -0.93
CA ARG A 125 -2.15 11.37 -0.19
C ARG A 125 -2.49 12.83 -0.56
N LYS A 126 -1.60 13.59 -1.21
CA LYS A 126 -1.90 14.94 -1.71
C LYS A 126 -3.15 14.97 -2.58
N HIS A 127 -3.35 13.93 -3.42
CA HIS A 127 -4.51 13.86 -4.29
C HIS A 127 -5.82 13.70 -3.50
N ALA A 128 -5.79 13.00 -2.36
CA ALA A 128 -6.93 12.93 -1.45
C ALA A 128 -7.22 14.30 -0.79
N VAL A 129 -6.18 15.11 -0.49
CA VAL A 129 -6.32 16.47 0.01
C VAL A 129 -7.01 17.36 -1.04
N ASP A 130 -6.54 17.31 -2.27
CA ASP A 130 -7.11 18.12 -3.36
C ASP A 130 -8.54 17.68 -3.69
N LEU A 131 -8.79 16.37 -3.73
CA LEU A 131 -10.13 15.83 -3.96
C LEU A 131 -11.11 16.22 -2.84
N LEU A 132 -10.69 16.17 -1.58
CA LEU A 132 -11.53 16.57 -0.44
C LEU A 132 -12.02 18.01 -0.57
N ARG A 133 -11.14 18.93 -1.01
CA ARG A 133 -11.51 20.33 -1.24
C ARG A 133 -12.56 20.51 -2.34
N GLN A 134 -12.49 19.67 -3.38
CA GLN A 134 -13.44 19.70 -4.50
C GLN A 134 -14.78 19.07 -4.18
N LEU A 135 -14.78 18.02 -3.34
CA LEU A 135 -15.98 17.23 -3.00
C LEU A 135 -16.68 17.69 -1.72
N GLN A 136 -16.27 18.81 -1.13
CA GLN A 136 -16.88 19.30 0.09
C GLN A 136 -18.32 19.73 -0.14
N LEU A 137 -19.27 18.95 0.39
CA LEU A 137 -20.70 19.14 0.27
C LEU A 137 -21.28 19.81 1.52
N PRO A 138 -22.40 20.56 1.41
CA PRO A 138 -23.11 21.07 2.57
C PRO A 138 -23.46 19.94 3.56
N GLY A 139 -23.15 20.15 4.83
CA GLY A 139 -23.36 19.15 5.90
C GLY A 139 -22.24 18.13 6.08
N THR A 140 -21.21 18.14 5.22
CA THR A 140 -20.00 17.34 5.44
C THR A 140 -18.94 18.18 6.16
N ILE A 141 -18.11 17.50 6.97
CA ILE A 141 -16.94 18.09 7.61
C ILE A 141 -15.69 17.37 7.10
N GLY A 142 -14.63 18.11 6.92
CA GLY A 142 -13.33 17.57 6.55
C GLY A 142 -12.41 18.72 6.19
N ASP A 143 -11.21 18.68 6.73
CA ASP A 143 -10.14 19.60 6.39
C ASP A 143 -8.85 18.79 6.31
N SER A 144 -7.99 19.13 5.37
CA SER A 144 -6.72 18.46 5.17
C SER A 144 -5.78 19.36 4.38
N CYS A 145 -4.51 19.38 4.76
CA CYS A 145 -3.48 20.11 4.03
C CYS A 145 -2.19 19.29 3.93
N CYS A 146 -1.38 19.59 2.92
CA CYS A 146 0.01 19.14 2.87
C CYS A 146 0.88 20.18 3.60
N ALA A 147 1.86 19.68 4.37
CA ALA A 147 2.85 20.48 5.05
C ALA A 147 4.25 19.90 4.81
N ASP A 148 5.23 20.75 4.53
CA ASP A 148 6.63 20.35 4.34
C ASP A 148 7.57 20.94 5.41
N THR A 149 7.03 21.77 6.31
CA THR A 149 7.76 22.36 7.43
C THR A 149 7.11 22.06 8.78
N ILE A 150 7.93 22.02 9.81
CA ILE A 150 7.45 21.93 11.22
C ILE A 150 6.61 23.15 11.60
N PHE A 151 6.90 24.30 11.00
CA PHE A 151 6.18 25.55 11.28
C PHE A 151 4.71 25.45 10.86
N GLU A 152 4.44 25.00 9.64
CA GLU A 152 3.07 24.77 9.14
C GLU A 152 2.30 23.79 10.01
N ILE A 153 2.94 22.70 10.42
CA ILE A 153 2.31 21.70 11.30
C ILE A 153 1.96 22.30 12.67
N ARG A 154 2.83 23.17 13.22
CA ARG A 154 2.56 23.89 14.47
C ARG A 154 1.41 24.87 14.33
N ASP A 155 1.28 25.52 13.18
CA ASP A 155 0.17 26.43 12.94
C ASP A 155 -1.16 25.68 12.80
N GLU A 156 -1.20 24.55 12.11
CA GLU A 156 -2.38 23.69 12.09
C GLU A 156 -2.72 23.13 13.50
N LEU A 157 -1.71 22.77 14.27
CA LEU A 157 -1.91 22.33 15.65
C LEU A 157 -2.49 23.44 16.54
N LYS A 158 -2.02 24.70 16.39
CA LYS A 158 -2.60 25.87 17.10
C LYS A 158 -4.05 26.11 16.68
N ARG A 159 -4.34 25.99 15.38
CA ARG A 159 -5.67 26.23 14.80
C ARG A 159 -6.70 25.23 15.33
N HIS A 160 -6.33 23.95 15.43
CA HIS A 160 -7.25 22.86 15.72
C HIS A 160 -7.11 22.22 17.12
N GLY A 161 -6.06 22.59 17.88
CA GLY A 161 -5.76 22.05 19.22
C GLY A 161 -5.27 20.60 19.21
N LYS A 162 -5.72 19.79 18.24
CA LYS A 162 -5.31 18.42 18.04
C LYS A 162 -5.37 18.05 16.57
N VAL A 163 -4.30 17.47 16.04
CA VAL A 163 -4.20 17.07 14.63
C VAL A 163 -3.68 15.66 14.45
N VAL A 164 -3.95 15.10 13.28
CA VAL A 164 -3.39 13.83 12.82
C VAL A 164 -2.43 14.11 11.69
N VAL A 165 -1.17 13.69 11.85
CA VAL A 165 -0.14 13.79 10.81
C VAL A 165 0.05 12.44 10.16
N LYS A 166 -0.01 12.39 8.84
CA LYS A 166 0.08 11.16 8.04
C LYS A 166 1.23 11.24 7.04
N ALA A 167 2.03 10.19 6.95
CA ALA A 167 3.01 10.05 5.87
C ALA A 167 2.30 9.90 4.52
N PRO A 168 2.85 10.46 3.41
CA PRO A 168 2.26 10.40 2.07
C PRO A 168 1.98 8.98 1.58
N TRP A 169 2.94 8.09 1.75
CA TRP A 169 2.82 6.67 1.44
C TRP A 169 2.96 5.86 2.72
N SER A 170 1.86 5.32 3.19
CA SER A 170 1.84 4.44 4.36
C SER A 170 0.52 3.70 4.46
N SER A 171 0.57 2.51 5.05
CA SER A 171 -0.60 1.68 5.33
C SER A 171 -0.65 1.25 6.80
N SER A 172 -1.77 0.66 7.18
CA SER A 172 -1.99 0.01 8.48
C SER A 172 -1.65 0.88 9.69
N GLY A 173 -1.86 2.20 9.62
CA GLY A 173 -1.64 3.15 10.70
C GLY A 173 -0.18 3.42 11.08
N ARG A 174 0.80 2.76 10.48
CA ARG A 174 2.23 2.93 10.83
C ARG A 174 2.76 4.31 10.51
N GLY A 175 2.24 4.95 9.46
CA GLY A 175 2.60 6.32 9.05
C GLY A 175 1.69 7.39 9.65
N VAL A 176 1.09 7.19 10.82
CA VAL A 176 0.16 8.13 11.45
C VAL A 176 0.66 8.52 12.83
N ARG A 177 0.60 9.82 13.15
CA ARG A 177 0.88 10.38 14.46
C ARG A 177 -0.23 11.32 14.89
N PHE A 178 -0.59 11.25 16.16
CA PHE A 178 -1.54 12.15 16.78
C PHE A 178 -0.75 13.20 17.56
N LEU A 179 -0.97 14.47 17.25
CA LEU A 179 -0.34 15.61 17.95
C LEU A 179 -1.40 16.35 18.75
N THR A 180 -1.03 16.72 19.96
CA THR A 180 -1.81 17.57 20.87
C THR A 180 -1.06 18.90 21.08
N VAL A 181 -1.49 19.73 21.99
CA VAL A 181 -1.03 21.11 22.26
C VAL A 181 0.48 21.35 22.12
N ALA A 182 1.28 20.32 22.38
CA ALA A 182 2.71 20.29 22.06
C ALA A 182 3.06 18.88 21.59
N PHE A 183 4.00 18.77 20.65
CA PHE A 183 4.56 17.48 20.27
C PHE A 183 6.02 17.38 20.74
N ASP A 184 6.42 16.19 21.12
CA ASP A 184 7.73 15.91 21.68
C ASP A 184 8.83 15.84 20.59
N GLU A 185 10.08 15.76 21.03
CA GLU A 185 11.24 15.64 20.12
C GLU A 185 11.20 14.39 19.25
N TYR A 186 10.60 13.30 19.74
CA TYR A 186 10.49 12.06 18.98
C TYR A 186 9.51 12.23 17.80
N GLN A 187 8.36 12.84 18.06
CA GLN A 187 7.37 13.16 17.04
C GLN A 187 7.93 14.16 16.01
N GLU A 188 8.63 15.21 16.47
CA GLU A 188 9.28 16.16 15.58
C GLU A 188 10.34 15.50 14.69
N ARG A 189 11.18 14.64 15.26
CA ARG A 189 12.19 13.89 14.51
C ARG A 189 11.55 12.97 13.48
N TRP A 190 10.47 12.28 13.83
CA TRP A 190 9.73 11.44 12.90
C TRP A 190 9.19 12.26 11.72
N ILE A 191 8.56 13.41 11.97
CA ILE A 191 8.03 14.30 10.93
C ILE A 191 9.16 14.77 10.00
N LYS A 192 10.27 15.26 10.55
CA LYS A 192 11.44 15.69 9.77
C LYS A 192 11.97 14.59 8.87
N ASN A 193 12.01 13.35 9.36
CA ASN A 193 12.44 12.20 8.57
C ASN A 193 11.47 11.89 7.43
N ILE A 194 10.16 11.98 7.65
CA ILE A 194 9.17 11.78 6.60
C ILE A 194 9.27 12.90 5.55
N VAL A 195 9.29 14.15 5.96
CA VAL A 195 9.46 15.28 5.02
C VAL A 195 10.74 15.14 4.21
N LYS A 196 11.86 14.79 4.85
CA LYS A 196 13.14 14.57 4.16
C LYS A 196 13.08 13.43 3.13
N SER A 197 12.37 12.34 3.42
CA SER A 197 12.34 11.13 2.57
C SER A 197 11.19 11.12 1.57
N GLN A 198 10.07 11.77 1.88
CA GLN A 198 8.83 11.71 1.10
C GLN A 198 8.33 13.10 0.64
N GLY A 199 9.04 14.17 0.97
CA GLY A 199 8.78 15.55 0.53
C GLY A 199 7.78 16.32 1.39
N SER A 200 6.79 15.68 1.98
CA SER A 200 5.76 16.34 2.80
C SER A 200 5.12 15.37 3.79
N VAL A 201 4.22 15.87 4.60
CA VAL A 201 3.22 15.11 5.36
C VAL A 201 1.83 15.67 5.06
N VAL A 202 0.79 14.89 5.35
CA VAL A 202 -0.60 15.36 5.34
C VAL A 202 -1.03 15.60 6.78
N VAL A 203 -1.65 16.74 7.03
CA VAL A 203 -2.15 17.16 8.34
C VAL A 203 -3.67 17.30 8.27
N GLU A 204 -4.37 16.71 9.23
CA GLU A 204 -5.82 16.76 9.36
C GLU A 204 -6.21 17.12 10.79
N PRO A 205 -7.31 17.86 11.03
CA PRO A 205 -7.88 17.99 12.36
C PRO A 205 -8.22 16.62 12.95
N TYR A 206 -8.05 16.45 14.25
CA TYR A 206 -8.50 15.23 14.91
C TYR A 206 -10.01 15.27 15.10
N TYR A 207 -10.73 14.45 14.38
CA TYR A 207 -12.17 14.25 14.56
C TYR A 207 -12.44 13.12 15.54
N LYS A 208 -13.26 13.39 16.58
CA LYS A 208 -13.74 12.34 17.48
C LYS A 208 -14.76 11.48 16.73
N LYS A 209 -14.39 10.25 16.41
CA LYS A 209 -15.29 9.30 15.79
C LYS A 209 -16.39 8.91 16.79
N VAL A 210 -17.64 9.20 16.47
CA VAL A 210 -18.81 8.85 17.29
C VAL A 210 -19.37 7.50 16.85
N LYS A 211 -19.53 7.28 15.54
CA LYS A 211 -20.00 6.03 14.92
C LYS A 211 -19.29 5.84 13.59
N GLY A 212 -19.05 4.63 13.17
CA GLY A 212 -18.53 4.34 11.83
C GLY A 212 -19.46 3.37 11.14
N ASP A 213 -20.25 3.90 10.24
CA ASP A 213 -21.05 3.11 9.34
C ASP A 213 -20.32 3.03 7.97
N ILE A 214 -20.32 1.86 7.37
CA ILE A 214 -19.94 1.69 5.97
C ILE A 214 -21.25 1.83 5.20
N ILE A 215 -21.36 2.90 4.41
CA ILE A 215 -22.47 3.03 3.46
C ILE A 215 -22.05 2.24 2.21
N LEU A 216 -22.71 1.13 1.97
CA LEU A 216 -22.54 0.40 0.72
C LEU A 216 -23.24 1.17 -0.43
N PRO A 217 -22.71 1.11 -1.66
CA PRO A 217 -23.25 1.89 -2.78
C PRO A 217 -24.73 1.66 -3.10
N ASN A 218 -25.31 0.58 -2.60
CA ASN A 218 -26.70 0.18 -2.89
C ASN A 218 -27.69 0.43 -1.74
N GLY A 219 -27.29 1.12 -0.67
CA GLY A 219 -28.22 1.52 0.42
C GLY A 219 -28.75 0.38 1.27
N GLU A 220 -28.11 -0.80 1.30
CA GLU A 220 -28.42 -1.94 2.16
C GLU A 220 -27.36 -2.15 3.24
#